data_efe682a3872e15b66c129654fadf0be0
#
_entry.id   efe682a3872e15b66c129654fadf0be0
#
_cell.length_a   1.000
_cell.length_b   1.000
_cell.length_c   1.000
_cell.angle_alpha   90.00
_cell.angle_beta   90.00
_cell.angle_gamma   90.00
#
_symmetry.space_group_name_H-M   'P 1'
#
loop_
_entity.id
_entity.type
_entity.pdbx_description
1 polymer ?
#
loop_
_entity_poly.entity_id
_entity_poly.type
_entity_poly.pdbx_seq_one_letter_code
_entity_poly.pdbx_strand_id
1 'polypeptide(L)'
;MPVFIRKDSKDGTYSYEFRLRGHRFSGNTRKTSEREALKVERQKREEAALEMANAASFQSDDLTFEVAVTKYWDEVAQHHKNNLTTLWALDWLAAAIGRKTKLSKINDRKVAELVAKRRNELIPNRKVAQKISPATVNRTMTQPLREMLIRAAKVWRVKTNDINWSQHLLAEKGERVREASIGEENQIMSELERGYDVAVRFAFLSGCRRMEILGLTWANVDFFGKTFTVTGKGNKVRIIPMSQAIFDLLWDERNHHKEKVFTFVAKRTLRKPEYVRGGRYPLTESGLKSAMRRAVSDAGVENFRFHDTRHTAATRILRASNLRVAQKLLGHTDIKTTTKYAHAMMEDVRSAMDAMSATEKATDYTAEDIKALKTKGE
;
A
#
# COMPACT_ATOMS: atom_id res chain seq x y z
N MET A 1 -20.99 7.74 51.84
CA MET A 1 -21.75 7.31 50.66
C MET A 1 -20.90 7.65 49.42
N PRO A 2 -20.82 6.81 48.41
CA PRO A 2 -19.99 7.07 47.24
C PRO A 2 -20.55 8.16 46.33
N VAL A 3 -21.85 8.45 46.43
CA VAL A 3 -22.51 9.54 45.72
C VAL A 3 -23.36 10.40 46.68
N PHE A 4 -23.45 11.68 46.44
CA PHE A 4 -24.18 12.65 47.28
C PHE A 4 -24.62 13.85 46.42
N ILE A 5 -25.67 14.56 46.87
CA ILE A 5 -26.08 15.82 46.26
C ILE A 5 -25.35 16.94 46.99
N ARG A 6 -24.63 17.78 46.25
CA ARG A 6 -23.96 18.98 46.82
C ARG A 6 -25.00 20.00 47.25
N LYS A 7 -24.73 20.69 48.36
CA LYS A 7 -25.64 21.74 48.90
C LYS A 7 -25.87 22.91 47.94
N ASP A 8 -24.95 23.10 47.03
CA ASP A 8 -24.98 24.17 46.00
C ASP A 8 -25.52 23.69 44.64
N SER A 9 -25.94 22.43 44.54
CA SER A 9 -26.50 21.88 43.30
C SER A 9 -27.92 22.45 43.07
N LYS A 10 -28.07 23.30 42.05
CA LYS A 10 -29.37 23.88 41.63
C LYS A 10 -30.26 22.86 40.91
N ASP A 11 -29.65 21.83 40.32
CA ASP A 11 -30.31 20.86 39.43
C ASP A 11 -30.55 19.50 40.08
N GLY A 12 -30.31 19.36 41.38
CA GLY A 12 -30.50 18.09 42.14
C GLY A 12 -29.64 16.91 41.63
N THR A 13 -28.55 17.20 40.90
CA THR A 13 -27.68 16.17 40.35
C THR A 13 -26.73 15.63 41.42
N TYR A 14 -26.50 14.31 41.37
CA TYR A 14 -25.56 13.63 42.25
C TYR A 14 -24.10 13.89 41.81
N SER A 15 -23.21 14.06 42.79
CA SER A 15 -21.76 14.08 42.64
C SER A 15 -21.16 12.80 43.23
N TYR A 16 -20.04 12.36 42.70
CA TYR A 16 -19.28 11.25 43.26
C TYR A 16 -17.95 11.73 43.84
N GLU A 17 -17.51 11.03 44.88
CA GLU A 17 -16.20 11.20 45.47
C GLU A 17 -15.71 9.83 45.98
N PHE A 18 -14.50 9.44 45.55
CA PHE A 18 -13.85 8.25 46.10
C PHE A 18 -12.34 8.44 46.16
N ARG A 19 -11.69 7.63 47.00
CA ARG A 19 -10.23 7.55 47.05
C ARG A 19 -9.76 6.17 46.54
N LEU A 20 -8.72 6.18 45.73
CA LEU A 20 -8.08 4.97 45.23
C LEU A 20 -6.56 5.14 45.36
N ARG A 21 -5.90 4.24 46.08
CA ARG A 21 -4.43 4.28 46.32
C ARG A 21 -3.91 5.65 46.74
N GLY A 22 -4.64 6.36 47.61
CA GLY A 22 -4.26 7.69 48.10
C GLY A 22 -4.69 8.88 47.27
N HIS A 23 -5.08 8.69 46.02
CA HIS A 23 -5.56 9.76 45.14
C HIS A 23 -7.09 9.96 45.31
N ARG A 24 -7.52 11.23 45.27
CA ARG A 24 -8.93 11.61 45.37
C ARG A 24 -9.50 11.87 43.99
N PHE A 25 -10.62 11.22 43.69
CA PHE A 25 -11.41 11.40 42.46
C PHE A 25 -12.78 11.96 42.82
N SER A 26 -13.20 13.01 42.16
CA SER A 26 -14.52 13.62 42.40
C SER A 26 -15.06 14.23 41.10
N GLY A 27 -16.38 14.26 40.95
CA GLY A 27 -17.03 14.85 39.78
C GLY A 27 -18.55 14.83 39.91
N ASN A 28 -19.23 15.43 38.93
CA ASN A 28 -20.68 15.41 38.83
C ASN A 28 -21.10 14.24 37.91
N THR A 29 -22.09 13.46 38.36
CA THR A 29 -22.61 12.33 37.57
C THR A 29 -23.59 12.77 36.48
N ARG A 30 -24.09 14.01 36.53
CA ARG A 30 -25.16 14.55 35.68
C ARG A 30 -26.45 13.71 35.73
N LYS A 31 -26.65 12.98 36.83
CA LYS A 31 -27.83 12.14 37.08
C LYS A 31 -28.55 12.60 38.31
N THR A 32 -29.88 12.57 38.22
CA THR A 32 -30.81 12.96 39.34
C THR A 32 -31.30 11.71 40.09
N SER A 33 -31.05 10.50 39.57
CA SER A 33 -31.35 9.22 40.21
C SER A 33 -30.11 8.67 40.90
N GLU A 34 -30.21 8.32 42.17
CA GLU A 34 -29.13 7.72 42.97
C GLU A 34 -28.62 6.40 42.33
N ARG A 35 -29.55 5.56 41.83
CA ARG A 35 -29.21 4.30 41.18
C ARG A 35 -28.36 4.49 39.91
N GLU A 36 -28.68 5.53 39.13
CA GLU A 36 -27.86 5.86 37.92
C GLU A 36 -26.54 6.52 38.30
N ALA A 37 -26.54 7.38 39.32
CA ALA A 37 -25.34 8.00 39.84
C ALA A 37 -24.32 6.98 40.37
N LEU A 38 -24.79 5.95 41.07
CA LEU A 38 -23.96 4.81 41.51
C LEU A 38 -23.35 4.04 40.36
N LYS A 39 -24.06 3.86 39.23
CA LYS A 39 -23.50 3.23 38.04
C LYS A 39 -22.37 4.06 37.45
N VAL A 40 -22.55 5.40 37.36
CA VAL A 40 -21.53 6.33 36.89
C VAL A 40 -20.31 6.34 37.82
N GLU A 41 -20.51 6.33 39.14
CA GLU A 41 -19.41 6.26 40.11
C GLU A 41 -18.61 4.98 39.96
N ARG A 42 -19.28 3.84 39.82
CA ARG A 42 -18.63 2.53 39.60
C ARG A 42 -17.81 2.54 38.33
N GLN A 43 -18.35 3.03 37.22
CA GLN A 43 -17.64 3.16 35.96
C GLN A 43 -16.40 4.07 36.12
N LYS A 44 -16.55 5.24 36.79
CA LYS A 44 -15.44 6.15 37.03
C LYS A 44 -14.36 5.57 37.94
N ARG A 45 -14.74 4.71 38.89
CA ARG A 45 -13.82 3.98 39.75
C ARG A 45 -13.04 2.91 38.97
N GLU A 46 -13.72 2.21 38.06
CA GLU A 46 -13.09 1.23 37.17
C GLU A 46 -12.13 1.90 36.18
N GLU A 47 -12.51 3.03 35.59
CA GLU A 47 -11.65 3.87 34.71
C GLU A 47 -10.41 4.36 35.48
N ALA A 48 -10.58 4.93 36.67
CA ALA A 48 -9.48 5.40 37.51
C ALA A 48 -8.55 4.24 37.96
N ALA A 49 -9.11 3.09 38.25
CA ALA A 49 -8.32 1.91 38.61
C ALA A 49 -7.47 1.42 37.43
N LEU A 50 -8.04 1.44 36.22
CA LEU A 50 -7.33 1.08 34.99
C LEU A 50 -6.24 2.10 34.67
N GLU A 51 -6.54 3.40 34.78
CA GLU A 51 -5.59 4.47 34.54
C GLU A 51 -4.40 4.41 35.52
N MET A 52 -4.67 4.19 36.82
CA MET A 52 -3.60 4.04 37.82
C MET A 52 -2.80 2.73 37.64
N ALA A 53 -3.44 1.64 37.22
CA ALA A 53 -2.75 0.41 36.90
C ALA A 53 -1.83 0.60 35.69
N ASN A 54 -2.30 1.33 34.69
CA ASN A 54 -1.51 1.69 33.51
C ASN A 54 -0.33 2.61 33.90
N ALA A 55 -0.55 3.66 34.71
CA ALA A 55 0.50 4.54 35.20
C ALA A 55 1.57 3.79 36.00
N ALA A 56 1.17 2.89 36.91
CA ALA A 56 2.10 2.04 37.66
C ALA A 56 2.87 1.08 36.74
N SER A 57 2.24 0.58 35.68
CA SER A 57 2.84 -0.27 34.67
C SER A 57 3.87 0.48 33.81
N PHE A 58 3.66 1.79 33.56
CA PHE A 58 4.62 2.66 32.87
C PHE A 58 5.91 2.89 33.65
N GLN A 59 5.88 2.75 34.98
CA GLN A 59 7.06 2.86 35.85
C GLN A 59 7.74 1.50 36.11
N SER A 60 7.22 0.40 35.58
CA SER A 60 7.74 -0.95 35.73
C SER A 60 8.80 -1.25 34.69
N ASP A 61 9.90 -1.87 35.08
CA ASP A 61 10.94 -2.41 34.18
C ASP A 61 10.40 -3.46 33.21
N ASP A 62 9.17 -3.94 33.40
CA ASP A 62 8.53 -4.97 32.60
C ASP A 62 7.05 -4.63 32.34
N LEU A 63 6.77 -4.02 31.22
CA LEU A 63 5.44 -3.58 30.80
C LEU A 63 4.55 -4.76 30.39
N THR A 64 3.22 -4.60 30.58
CA THR A 64 2.23 -5.48 29.95
C THR A 64 2.12 -5.17 28.46
N PHE A 65 1.67 -6.15 27.67
CA PHE A 65 1.50 -5.99 26.24
C PHE A 65 0.49 -4.88 25.89
N GLU A 66 -0.59 -4.76 26.64
CA GLU A 66 -1.60 -3.70 26.44
C GLU A 66 -1.00 -2.30 26.61
N VAL A 67 -0.24 -2.09 27.66
CA VAL A 67 0.45 -0.80 27.90
C VAL A 67 1.45 -0.51 26.80
N ALA A 68 2.20 -1.53 26.35
CA ALA A 68 3.15 -1.36 25.25
C ALA A 68 2.45 -1.01 23.92
N VAL A 69 1.31 -1.63 23.63
CA VAL A 69 0.51 -1.32 22.43
C VAL A 69 0.00 0.12 22.47
N THR A 70 -0.58 0.55 23.60
CA THR A 70 -1.07 1.93 23.77
C THR A 70 0.08 2.93 23.57
N LYS A 71 1.20 2.72 24.26
CA LYS A 71 2.37 3.60 24.14
C LYS A 71 2.95 3.62 22.74
N TYR A 72 3.01 2.48 22.05
CA TYR A 72 3.48 2.40 20.68
C TYR A 72 2.52 3.09 19.69
N TRP A 73 1.21 2.98 19.93
CA TRP A 73 0.20 3.68 19.16
C TRP A 73 0.37 5.18 19.28
N ASP A 74 0.40 5.70 20.50
CA ASP A 74 0.48 7.13 20.76
C ASP A 74 1.78 7.76 20.23
N GLU A 75 2.90 7.04 20.33
CA GLU A 75 4.20 7.59 19.93
C GLU A 75 4.50 7.41 18.44
N VAL A 76 4.00 6.37 17.79
CA VAL A 76 4.46 5.97 16.45
C VAL A 76 3.33 5.59 15.51
N ALA A 77 2.51 4.61 15.89
CA ALA A 77 1.67 3.90 14.95
C ALA A 77 0.52 4.75 14.39
N GLN A 78 -0.04 5.69 15.18
CA GLN A 78 -1.07 6.64 14.73
C GLN A 78 -0.59 7.54 13.59
N HIS A 79 0.71 7.79 13.48
CA HIS A 79 1.32 8.61 12.44
C HIS A 79 1.66 7.83 11.17
N HIS A 80 1.47 6.52 11.16
CA HIS A 80 1.65 5.71 9.96
C HIS A 80 0.59 6.06 8.92
N LYS A 81 0.98 6.13 7.64
CA LYS A 81 0.05 6.40 6.54
C LYS A 81 -1.13 5.39 6.50
N ASN A 82 -0.89 4.15 6.91
CA ASN A 82 -1.89 3.08 7.02
C ASN A 82 -2.17 2.74 8.49
N ASN A 83 -2.37 3.76 9.33
CA ASN A 83 -2.57 3.62 10.77
C ASN A 83 -3.71 2.64 11.13
N LEU A 84 -4.83 2.64 10.40
CA LEU A 84 -5.93 1.68 10.62
C LEU A 84 -5.48 0.22 10.45
N THR A 85 -4.65 -0.07 9.47
CA THR A 85 -4.09 -1.43 9.29
C THR A 85 -3.14 -1.78 10.42
N THR A 86 -2.35 -0.81 10.88
CA THR A 86 -1.45 -1.00 12.02
C THR A 86 -2.25 -1.20 13.32
N LEU A 87 -3.30 -0.41 13.54
CA LEU A 87 -4.20 -0.57 14.68
C LEU A 87 -4.81 -1.99 14.72
N TRP A 88 -5.36 -2.42 13.59
CA TRP A 88 -5.91 -3.77 13.47
C TRP A 88 -4.86 -4.87 13.74
N ALA A 89 -3.62 -4.68 13.28
CA ALA A 89 -2.52 -5.62 13.56
C ALA A 89 -2.16 -5.66 15.05
N LEU A 90 -2.13 -4.51 15.72
CA LEU A 90 -1.88 -4.39 17.15
C LEU A 90 -3.01 -5.02 17.99
N ASP A 91 -4.26 -4.83 17.60
CA ASP A 91 -5.41 -5.45 18.26
C ASP A 91 -5.39 -6.98 18.12
N TRP A 92 -5.07 -7.48 16.92
CA TRP A 92 -4.90 -8.92 16.70
C TRP A 92 -3.78 -9.48 17.58
N LEU A 93 -2.64 -8.80 17.67
CA LEU A 93 -1.51 -9.18 18.52
C LEU A 93 -1.91 -9.18 19.99
N ALA A 94 -2.63 -8.16 20.46
CA ALA A 94 -3.09 -8.07 21.84
C ALA A 94 -4.05 -9.21 22.21
N ALA A 95 -4.93 -9.61 21.30
CA ALA A 95 -5.81 -10.76 21.47
C ALA A 95 -5.05 -12.10 21.44
N ALA A 96 -4.02 -12.23 20.58
CA ALA A 96 -3.31 -13.49 20.41
C ALA A 96 -2.25 -13.75 21.49
N ILE A 97 -1.59 -12.68 21.98
CA ILE A 97 -0.57 -12.75 23.05
C ILE A 97 -1.23 -12.78 24.43
N GLY A 98 -2.31 -12.02 24.59
CA GLY A 98 -2.96 -11.73 25.85
C GLY A 98 -2.53 -10.35 26.39
N ARG A 99 -3.52 -9.48 26.60
CA ARG A 99 -3.31 -8.07 27.01
C ARG A 99 -2.43 -7.89 28.25
N LYS A 100 -2.59 -8.78 29.25
CA LYS A 100 -1.86 -8.76 30.52
C LYS A 100 -0.47 -9.43 30.48
N THR A 101 -0.11 -10.04 29.37
CA THR A 101 1.20 -10.71 29.22
C THR A 101 2.32 -9.70 29.33
N LYS A 102 3.34 -9.97 30.15
CA LYS A 102 4.55 -9.14 30.29
C LYS A 102 5.43 -9.25 29.04
N LEU A 103 6.08 -8.16 28.63
CA LEU A 103 6.97 -8.15 27.46
C LEU A 103 8.15 -9.14 27.63
N SER A 104 8.67 -9.31 28.85
CA SER A 104 9.71 -10.30 29.16
C SER A 104 9.29 -11.77 28.95
N LYS A 105 8.01 -12.05 28.79
CA LYS A 105 7.50 -13.41 28.51
C LYS A 105 7.38 -13.70 27.01
N ILE A 106 7.59 -12.69 26.16
CA ILE A 106 7.55 -12.86 24.71
C ILE A 106 8.95 -13.25 24.26
N ASN A 107 9.13 -14.51 23.91
CA ASN A 107 10.38 -15.10 23.43
C ASN A 107 10.19 -15.73 22.03
N ASP A 108 11.25 -16.31 21.45
CA ASP A 108 11.22 -16.93 20.13
C ASP A 108 10.11 -17.98 20.01
N ARG A 109 9.92 -18.82 21.05
CA ARG A 109 8.84 -19.83 21.07
C ARG A 109 7.47 -19.17 20.90
N LYS A 110 7.21 -18.10 21.68
CA LYS A 110 5.93 -17.37 21.58
C LYS A 110 5.73 -16.73 20.22
N VAL A 111 6.78 -16.14 19.63
CA VAL A 111 6.72 -15.58 18.28
C VAL A 111 6.45 -16.66 17.24
N ALA A 112 7.09 -17.82 17.32
CA ALA A 112 6.85 -18.96 16.43
C ALA A 112 5.38 -19.44 16.49
N GLU A 113 4.81 -19.55 17.70
CA GLU A 113 3.39 -19.88 17.91
C GLU A 113 2.45 -18.88 17.22
N LEU A 114 2.77 -17.57 17.33
CA LEU A 114 1.99 -16.50 16.69
C LEU A 114 2.09 -16.56 15.16
N VAL A 115 3.29 -16.79 14.61
CA VAL A 115 3.51 -16.97 13.17
C VAL A 115 2.69 -18.15 12.67
N ALA A 116 2.75 -19.29 13.34
CA ALA A 116 2.00 -20.49 12.98
C ALA A 116 0.48 -20.26 13.03
N LYS A 117 -0.01 -19.61 14.09
CA LYS A 117 -1.41 -19.22 14.24
C LYS A 117 -1.86 -18.34 13.09
N ARG A 118 -1.14 -17.22 12.86
CA ARG A 118 -1.51 -16.25 11.81
C ARG A 118 -1.47 -16.85 10.41
N ARG A 119 -0.49 -17.71 10.12
CA ARG A 119 -0.33 -18.39 8.83
C ARG A 119 -1.47 -19.36 8.52
N ASN A 120 -2.09 -19.95 9.55
CA ASN A 120 -3.21 -20.88 9.39
C ASN A 120 -4.57 -20.21 9.27
N GLU A 121 -4.67 -18.91 9.52
CA GLU A 121 -5.91 -18.17 9.34
C GLU A 121 -6.30 -18.08 7.86
N LEU A 122 -7.60 -18.06 7.62
CA LEU A 122 -8.18 -17.91 6.29
C LEU A 122 -8.45 -16.42 5.99
N ILE A 123 -8.36 -16.06 4.74
CA ILE A 123 -8.75 -14.72 4.27
C ILE A 123 -10.28 -14.64 4.36
N PRO A 124 -10.84 -13.69 5.16
CA PRO A 124 -12.28 -13.56 5.31
C PRO A 124 -12.97 -13.21 3.99
N ASN A 125 -14.22 -13.62 3.84
CA ASN A 125 -15.10 -13.29 2.72
C ASN A 125 -14.60 -13.73 1.32
N ARG A 126 -13.76 -14.78 1.24
CA ARG A 126 -13.38 -15.40 -0.02
C ARG A 126 -14.30 -16.59 -0.35
N LYS A 127 -14.71 -16.67 -1.64
CA LYS A 127 -15.52 -17.82 -2.14
C LYS A 127 -14.80 -19.15 -2.00
N VAL A 128 -13.47 -19.16 -2.15
CA VAL A 128 -12.61 -20.32 -1.95
C VAL A 128 -11.72 -20.06 -0.75
N ALA A 129 -11.68 -21.01 0.19
CA ALA A 129 -10.86 -20.93 1.38
C ALA A 129 -9.37 -20.79 1.00
N GLN A 130 -8.75 -19.70 1.42
CA GLN A 130 -7.35 -19.41 1.15
C GLN A 130 -6.66 -18.93 2.41
N LYS A 131 -5.54 -19.54 2.75
CA LYS A 131 -4.69 -19.09 3.87
C LYS A 131 -4.04 -17.73 3.57
N ILE A 132 -3.75 -17.02 4.64
CA ILE A 132 -3.05 -15.73 4.58
C ILE A 132 -1.64 -15.94 3.99
N SER A 133 -1.23 -15.03 3.10
CA SER A 133 0.07 -15.11 2.44
C SER A 133 1.23 -14.80 3.41
N PRO A 134 2.44 -15.37 3.20
CA PRO A 134 3.64 -15.03 3.97
C PRO A 134 3.88 -13.53 4.12
N ALA A 135 3.76 -12.77 3.04
CA ALA A 135 3.91 -11.31 3.05
C ALA A 135 2.87 -10.62 3.95
N THR A 136 1.64 -11.12 4.00
CA THR A 136 0.61 -10.57 4.90
C THR A 136 0.92 -10.92 6.35
N VAL A 137 1.35 -12.16 6.64
CA VAL A 137 1.79 -12.54 8.00
C VAL A 137 2.92 -11.63 8.47
N ASN A 138 3.97 -11.46 7.65
CA ASN A 138 5.08 -10.59 7.99
C ASN A 138 4.62 -9.16 8.31
N ARG A 139 3.78 -8.56 7.47
CA ARG A 139 3.34 -7.15 7.61
C ARG A 139 2.34 -6.92 8.72
N THR A 140 1.50 -7.92 9.05
CA THR A 140 0.41 -7.72 10.02
C THR A 140 0.65 -8.39 11.37
N MET A 141 1.76 -9.11 11.52
CA MET A 141 2.12 -9.77 12.76
C MET A 141 3.61 -9.59 13.09
N THR A 142 4.53 -10.15 12.29
CA THR A 142 5.95 -10.22 12.64
C THR A 142 6.60 -8.82 12.71
N GLN A 143 6.37 -7.97 11.70
CA GLN A 143 6.98 -6.63 11.65
C GLN A 143 6.42 -5.68 12.72
N PRO A 144 5.11 -5.54 12.93
CA PRO A 144 4.58 -4.67 13.99
C PRO A 144 5.05 -5.11 15.39
N LEU A 145 5.06 -6.41 15.68
CA LEU A 145 5.56 -6.93 16.95
C LEU A 145 7.06 -6.62 17.13
N ARG A 146 7.86 -6.86 16.09
CA ARG A 146 9.29 -6.57 16.09
C ARG A 146 9.57 -5.09 16.36
N GLU A 147 8.91 -4.20 15.64
CA GLU A 147 9.12 -2.75 15.77
C GLU A 147 8.77 -2.27 17.17
N MET A 148 7.65 -2.74 17.72
CA MET A 148 7.23 -2.39 19.08
C MET A 148 8.21 -2.92 20.13
N LEU A 149 8.64 -4.19 20.06
CA LEU A 149 9.57 -4.78 21.04
C LEU A 149 10.96 -4.16 20.94
N ILE A 150 11.46 -3.85 19.74
CA ILE A 150 12.73 -3.12 19.57
C ILE A 150 12.63 -1.73 20.20
N ARG A 151 11.51 -1.03 20.02
CA ARG A 151 11.29 0.27 20.66
C ARG A 151 11.21 0.14 22.18
N ALA A 152 10.52 -0.87 22.68
CA ALA A 152 10.45 -1.15 24.11
C ALA A 152 11.85 -1.35 24.73
N ALA A 153 12.68 -2.13 24.08
CA ALA A 153 14.06 -2.35 24.55
C ALA A 153 14.93 -1.09 24.41
N LYS A 154 14.92 -0.44 23.25
CA LYS A 154 15.89 0.64 22.93
C LYS A 154 15.48 2.01 23.45
N VAL A 155 14.19 2.35 23.37
CA VAL A 155 13.68 3.69 23.71
C VAL A 155 13.09 3.72 25.10
N TRP A 156 12.23 2.77 25.44
CA TRP A 156 11.59 2.74 26.75
C TRP A 156 12.45 2.10 27.84
N ARG A 157 13.54 1.42 27.44
CA ARG A 157 14.46 0.72 28.34
C ARG A 157 13.77 -0.35 29.20
N VAL A 158 12.76 -1.00 28.63
CA VAL A 158 11.97 -2.06 29.26
C VAL A 158 12.63 -3.41 28.99
N LYS A 159 12.55 -4.31 29.96
CA LYS A 159 13.08 -5.68 29.85
C LYS A 159 12.31 -6.46 28.76
N THR A 160 13.02 -6.89 27.73
CA THR A 160 12.55 -7.74 26.65
C THR A 160 13.53 -8.89 26.42
N ASN A 161 13.07 -9.97 25.77
CA ASN A 161 14.00 -11.01 25.33
C ASN A 161 14.68 -10.59 24.02
N ASP A 162 15.87 -11.14 23.82
CA ASP A 162 16.51 -11.11 22.50
C ASP A 162 15.83 -12.14 21.60
N ILE A 163 15.24 -11.69 20.50
CA ILE A 163 14.45 -12.51 19.57
C ILE A 163 15.16 -12.54 18.22
N ASN A 164 15.36 -13.75 17.71
CA ASN A 164 15.95 -13.93 16.38
C ASN A 164 14.90 -13.72 15.27
N TRP A 165 14.63 -12.46 14.95
CA TRP A 165 13.61 -12.07 13.99
C TRP A 165 13.79 -12.65 12.59
N SER A 166 15.02 -12.97 12.17
CA SER A 166 15.29 -13.56 10.86
C SER A 166 14.67 -14.95 10.70
N GLN A 167 14.55 -15.70 11.79
CA GLN A 167 13.93 -17.03 11.80
C GLN A 167 12.40 -16.97 11.76
N HIS A 168 11.81 -15.84 12.13
CA HIS A 168 10.35 -15.65 12.18
C HIS A 168 9.79 -14.94 10.95
N LEU A 169 10.65 -14.35 10.11
CA LEU A 169 10.24 -13.78 8.84
C LEU A 169 10.05 -14.90 7.82
N LEU A 170 8.83 -14.99 7.30
CA LEU A 170 8.52 -15.96 6.25
C LEU A 170 9.08 -15.50 4.91
N ALA A 171 9.62 -16.46 4.14
CA ALA A 171 10.04 -16.18 2.77
C ALA A 171 8.85 -15.70 1.93
N GLU A 172 8.96 -14.52 1.35
CA GLU A 172 7.95 -13.94 0.48
C GLU A 172 8.21 -14.38 -0.96
N LYS A 173 7.13 -14.68 -1.69
CA LYS A 173 7.26 -14.91 -3.14
C LYS A 173 7.79 -13.64 -3.79
N GLY A 174 8.74 -13.79 -4.69
CA GLY A 174 9.26 -12.69 -5.49
C GLY A 174 8.14 -11.90 -6.16
N GLU A 175 8.38 -10.61 -6.40
CA GLU A 175 7.42 -9.76 -7.10
C GLU A 175 7.23 -10.31 -8.53
N ARG A 176 5.98 -10.57 -8.89
CA ARG A 176 5.64 -11.02 -10.24
C ARG A 176 5.81 -9.87 -11.22
N VAL A 177 6.61 -10.08 -12.24
CA VAL A 177 6.67 -9.22 -13.42
C VAL A 177 5.85 -9.89 -14.52
N ARG A 178 4.81 -9.21 -15.01
CA ARG A 178 3.97 -9.66 -16.11
C ARG A 178 3.86 -8.56 -17.16
N GLU A 179 4.26 -8.90 -18.37
CA GLU A 179 4.06 -8.07 -19.54
C GLU A 179 2.83 -8.57 -20.30
N ALA A 180 2.00 -7.64 -20.79
CA ALA A 180 0.95 -7.97 -21.74
C ALA A 180 1.55 -8.10 -23.16
N SER A 181 1.17 -9.12 -23.88
CA SER A 181 1.39 -9.16 -25.33
C SER A 181 0.56 -8.06 -26.01
N ILE A 182 0.89 -7.71 -27.25
CA ILE A 182 0.11 -6.74 -28.04
C ILE A 182 -1.33 -7.23 -28.23
N GLY A 183 -1.51 -8.55 -28.45
CA GLY A 183 -2.84 -9.16 -28.57
C GLY A 183 -3.66 -9.02 -27.30
N GLU A 184 -3.10 -9.34 -26.14
CA GLU A 184 -3.79 -9.18 -24.84
C GLU A 184 -4.13 -7.71 -24.53
N GLU A 185 -3.21 -6.79 -24.85
CA GLU A 185 -3.49 -5.35 -24.70
C GLU A 185 -4.68 -4.94 -25.55
N ASN A 186 -4.70 -5.31 -26.83
CA ASN A 186 -5.80 -4.99 -27.75
C ASN A 186 -7.13 -5.60 -27.27
N GLN A 187 -7.12 -6.86 -26.82
CA GLN A 187 -8.30 -7.52 -26.27
C GLN A 187 -8.83 -6.83 -25.00
N ILE A 188 -7.94 -6.41 -24.09
CA ILE A 188 -8.35 -5.66 -22.89
C ILE A 188 -8.91 -4.29 -23.29
N MET A 189 -8.28 -3.62 -24.25
CA MET A 189 -8.69 -2.29 -24.70
C MET A 189 -10.03 -2.29 -25.40
N SER A 190 -10.40 -3.36 -26.16
CA SER A 190 -11.70 -3.48 -26.81
C SER A 190 -12.88 -3.63 -25.84
N GLU A 191 -12.62 -4.13 -24.62
CA GLU A 191 -13.63 -4.28 -23.56
C GLU A 191 -13.76 -3.03 -22.66
N LEU A 192 -12.96 -2.00 -22.91
CA LEU A 192 -12.99 -0.76 -22.16
C LEU A 192 -13.71 0.35 -22.92
N GLU A 193 -14.50 1.13 -22.24
CA GLU A 193 -15.27 2.23 -22.79
C GLU A 193 -15.43 3.40 -21.79
N ARG A 194 -16.04 4.49 -22.25
CA ARG A 194 -16.51 5.60 -21.41
C ARG A 194 -15.42 6.34 -20.64
N GLY A 195 -14.21 6.43 -21.18
CA GLY A 195 -13.08 7.13 -20.57
C GLY A 195 -12.21 6.23 -19.67
N TYR A 196 -12.62 5.00 -19.35
CA TYR A 196 -11.75 4.03 -18.69
C TYR A 196 -10.67 3.51 -19.64
N ASP A 197 -10.99 3.36 -20.91
CA ASP A 197 -10.10 3.03 -22.04
C ASP A 197 -8.97 4.04 -22.13
N VAL A 198 -9.28 5.33 -22.10
CA VAL A 198 -8.27 6.42 -22.15
C VAL A 198 -7.28 6.31 -20.99
N ALA A 199 -7.77 6.13 -19.76
CA ALA A 199 -6.92 6.01 -18.58
C ALA A 199 -6.03 4.75 -18.60
N VAL A 200 -6.56 3.62 -19.11
CA VAL A 200 -5.79 2.37 -19.22
C VAL A 200 -4.76 2.47 -20.36
N ARG A 201 -5.12 3.07 -21.52
CA ARG A 201 -4.15 3.34 -22.60
C ARG A 201 -3.03 4.24 -22.11
N PHE A 202 -3.36 5.30 -21.38
CA PHE A 202 -2.34 6.15 -20.77
C PHE A 202 -1.44 5.37 -19.79
N ALA A 203 -2.00 4.41 -19.03
CA ALA A 203 -1.22 3.56 -18.14
C ALA A 203 -0.20 2.69 -18.90
N PHE A 204 -0.60 2.09 -20.03
CA PHE A 204 0.30 1.32 -20.90
C PHE A 204 1.41 2.19 -21.52
N LEU A 205 1.09 3.40 -21.95
CA LEU A 205 2.04 4.30 -22.60
C LEU A 205 3.04 4.92 -21.61
N SER A 206 2.55 5.35 -20.44
CA SER A 206 3.35 6.16 -19.49
C SER A 206 3.99 5.34 -18.38
N GLY A 207 3.50 4.15 -18.08
CA GLY A 207 3.90 3.36 -16.92
C GLY A 207 3.55 4.01 -15.58
N CYS A 208 2.65 5.01 -15.55
CA CYS A 208 2.22 5.68 -14.34
C CYS A 208 1.48 4.75 -13.38
N ARG A 209 1.61 5.00 -12.07
CA ARG A 209 0.83 4.27 -11.06
C ARG A 209 -0.63 4.71 -11.11
N ARG A 210 -1.55 3.82 -10.75
CA ARG A 210 -2.98 4.11 -10.73
C ARG A 210 -3.33 5.43 -10.03
N MET A 211 -2.75 5.67 -8.85
CA MET A 211 -3.03 6.91 -8.11
C MET A 211 -2.40 8.15 -8.76
N GLU A 212 -1.31 8.02 -9.51
CA GLU A 212 -0.71 9.10 -10.29
C GLU A 212 -1.63 9.48 -11.47
N ILE A 213 -2.26 8.49 -12.10
CA ILE A 213 -3.23 8.70 -13.17
C ILE A 213 -4.49 9.40 -12.64
N LEU A 214 -5.07 8.89 -11.55
CA LEU A 214 -6.26 9.47 -10.92
C LEU A 214 -6.02 10.87 -10.35
N GLY A 215 -4.77 11.14 -9.95
CA GLY A 215 -4.36 12.43 -9.41
C GLY A 215 -4.00 13.47 -10.46
N LEU A 216 -3.84 13.09 -11.73
CA LEU A 216 -3.40 14.00 -12.77
C LEU A 216 -4.45 15.08 -13.06
N THR A 217 -3.99 16.34 -13.04
CA THR A 217 -4.80 17.52 -13.33
C THR A 217 -4.22 18.29 -14.51
N TRP A 218 -5.00 19.12 -15.17
CA TRP A 218 -4.55 19.93 -16.30
C TRP A 218 -3.44 20.90 -15.90
N ALA A 219 -3.42 21.38 -14.68
CA ALA A 219 -2.34 22.22 -14.16
C ALA A 219 -0.96 21.53 -14.16
N ASN A 220 -0.94 20.19 -14.23
CA ASN A 220 0.27 19.39 -14.28
C ASN A 220 0.60 18.88 -15.70
N VAL A 221 -0.08 19.38 -16.74
CA VAL A 221 0.15 19.02 -18.14
C VAL A 221 0.63 20.23 -18.89
N ASP A 222 1.84 20.17 -19.42
CA ASP A 222 2.44 21.21 -20.24
C ASP A 222 2.52 20.73 -21.70
N PHE A 223 1.56 21.17 -22.50
CA PHE A 223 1.52 20.85 -23.93
C PHE A 223 2.63 21.51 -24.73
N PHE A 224 3.06 22.71 -24.32
CA PHE A 224 4.16 23.43 -25.02
C PHE A 224 5.49 22.74 -24.77
N GLY A 225 5.80 22.45 -23.51
CA GLY A 225 7.00 21.70 -23.12
C GLY A 225 6.91 20.19 -23.39
N LYS A 226 5.77 19.70 -23.88
CA LYS A 226 5.49 18.26 -24.09
C LYS A 226 5.84 17.40 -22.88
N THR A 227 5.45 17.85 -21.68
CA THR A 227 5.70 17.15 -20.43
C THR A 227 4.46 17.11 -19.55
N PHE A 228 4.42 16.15 -18.64
CA PHE A 228 3.44 16.13 -17.55
C PHE A 228 4.11 15.75 -16.23
N THR A 229 3.56 16.26 -15.16
CA THR A 229 4.10 16.09 -13.80
C THR A 229 3.22 15.18 -12.99
N VAL A 230 3.80 14.18 -12.32
CA VAL A 230 3.08 13.28 -11.42
C VAL A 230 3.70 13.26 -10.05
N THR A 231 2.85 13.16 -9.02
CA THR A 231 3.27 13.03 -7.63
C THR A 231 3.08 11.59 -7.17
N GLY A 232 4.17 10.93 -6.83
CA GLY A 232 4.21 9.55 -6.39
C GLY A 232 4.18 9.36 -4.87
N LYS A 233 4.47 8.13 -4.43
CA LYS A 233 4.55 7.78 -3.00
C LYS A 233 5.60 8.64 -2.29
N GLY A 234 5.24 9.18 -1.12
CA GLY A 234 6.13 10.05 -0.34
C GLY A 234 6.26 11.46 -0.91
N ASN A 235 5.24 11.93 -1.61
CA ASN A 235 5.18 13.27 -2.23
C ASN A 235 6.31 13.55 -3.24
N LYS A 236 6.89 12.49 -3.82
CA LYS A 236 7.96 12.61 -4.81
C LYS A 236 7.37 13.02 -6.15
N VAL A 237 7.77 14.19 -6.60
CA VAL A 237 7.39 14.77 -7.90
C VAL A 237 8.35 14.28 -8.98
N ARG A 238 7.83 13.95 -10.17
CA ARG A 238 8.63 13.70 -11.35
C ARG A 238 7.97 14.25 -12.61
N ILE A 239 8.79 14.79 -13.49
CA ILE A 239 8.38 15.27 -14.81
C ILE A 239 8.64 14.15 -15.81
N ILE A 240 7.65 13.86 -16.64
CA ILE A 240 7.70 12.81 -17.66
C ILE A 240 7.48 13.45 -19.03
N PRO A 241 8.37 13.22 -20.01
CA PRO A 241 8.16 13.69 -21.37
C PRO A 241 7.01 12.91 -22.02
N MET A 242 6.25 13.59 -22.88
CA MET A 242 5.18 12.97 -23.66
C MET A 242 5.75 12.41 -24.96
N SER A 243 5.44 11.14 -25.24
CA SER A 243 5.49 10.65 -26.61
C SER A 243 4.35 11.29 -27.43
N GLN A 244 4.41 11.23 -28.76
CA GLN A 244 3.32 11.73 -29.58
C GLN A 244 1.99 11.09 -29.24
N ALA A 245 1.96 9.77 -29.01
CA ALA A 245 0.76 9.04 -28.60
C ALA A 245 0.17 9.53 -27.25
N ILE A 246 1.00 9.91 -26.29
CA ILE A 246 0.54 10.49 -25.02
C ILE A 246 0.03 11.93 -25.25
N PHE A 247 0.71 12.70 -26.08
CA PHE A 247 0.30 14.06 -26.40
C PHE A 247 -1.10 14.05 -27.04
N ASP A 248 -1.31 13.26 -28.09
CA ASP A 248 -2.57 13.18 -28.81
C ASP A 248 -3.71 12.70 -27.89
N LEU A 249 -3.45 11.68 -27.09
CA LEU A 249 -4.42 11.16 -26.10
C LEU A 249 -4.84 12.24 -25.08
N LEU A 250 -3.88 13.00 -24.54
CA LEU A 250 -4.19 14.07 -23.58
C LEU A 250 -4.85 15.27 -24.27
N TRP A 251 -4.47 15.58 -25.50
CA TRP A 251 -5.04 16.65 -26.28
C TRP A 251 -6.53 16.43 -26.57
N ASP A 252 -6.94 15.20 -26.88
CA ASP A 252 -8.34 14.82 -27.11
C ASP A 252 -9.20 14.93 -25.86
N GLU A 253 -8.61 14.68 -24.67
CA GLU A 253 -9.34 14.77 -23.40
C GLU A 253 -9.47 16.18 -22.80
N ARG A 254 -8.75 17.20 -23.33
CA ARG A 254 -8.57 18.52 -22.69
C ARG A 254 -9.86 19.30 -22.38
N ASN A 255 -10.95 19.03 -23.06
CA ASN A 255 -12.22 19.75 -22.89
C ASN A 255 -13.26 18.97 -22.08
N HIS A 256 -12.93 17.79 -21.57
CA HIS A 256 -13.89 16.91 -20.93
C HIS A 256 -14.16 17.26 -19.47
N HIS A 257 -13.21 17.93 -18.78
CA HIS A 257 -13.38 18.36 -17.40
C HIS A 257 -12.42 19.53 -17.08
N LYS A 258 -12.86 20.47 -16.23
CA LYS A 258 -12.10 21.71 -15.93
C LYS A 258 -10.77 21.43 -15.21
N GLU A 259 -10.70 20.43 -14.36
CA GLU A 259 -9.54 20.18 -13.50
C GLU A 259 -8.87 18.83 -13.81
N LYS A 260 -9.67 17.73 -13.81
CA LYS A 260 -9.15 16.37 -13.92
C LYS A 260 -8.96 15.95 -15.37
N VAL A 261 -7.82 15.32 -15.64
CA VAL A 261 -7.50 14.80 -16.97
C VAL A 261 -8.38 13.59 -17.30
N PHE A 262 -8.45 12.61 -16.39
CA PHE A 262 -9.17 11.37 -16.65
C PHE A 262 -10.56 11.36 -16.02
N THR A 263 -11.57 11.17 -16.86
CA THR A 263 -12.99 11.19 -16.51
C THR A 263 -13.69 9.94 -17.02
N PHE A 264 -14.89 9.68 -16.50
CA PHE A 264 -15.76 8.64 -17.04
C PHE A 264 -17.15 9.20 -17.37
N VAL A 265 -17.83 8.58 -18.32
CA VAL A 265 -19.22 8.92 -18.67
C VAL A 265 -20.18 8.08 -17.82
N ALA A 266 -21.11 8.71 -17.09
CA ALA A 266 -22.07 8.03 -16.24
C ALA A 266 -23.12 7.28 -17.05
N LYS A 267 -23.31 5.96 -16.79
CA LYS A 267 -24.33 5.12 -17.43
C LYS A 267 -25.78 5.43 -16.98
N ARG A 268 -25.93 5.94 -15.75
CA ARG A 268 -27.22 6.20 -15.12
C ARG A 268 -27.14 7.41 -14.21
N THR A 269 -28.29 8.02 -13.96
CA THR A 269 -28.43 9.08 -12.97
C THR A 269 -28.45 8.45 -11.57
N LEU A 270 -27.64 9.01 -10.65
CA LEU A 270 -27.55 8.62 -9.24
C LEU A 270 -27.72 9.87 -8.36
N ARG A 271 -28.36 9.73 -7.20
CA ARG A 271 -28.51 10.82 -6.24
C ARG A 271 -27.31 10.97 -5.31
N LYS A 272 -26.63 9.86 -4.97
CA LYS A 272 -25.45 9.87 -4.11
C LYS A 272 -24.43 8.81 -4.59
N PRO A 273 -23.23 9.21 -5.07
CA PRO A 273 -22.88 10.58 -5.46
C PRO A 273 -23.78 11.07 -6.62
N GLU A 274 -23.91 12.39 -6.75
CA GLU A 274 -24.76 12.97 -7.78
C GLU A 274 -24.11 12.80 -9.16
N TYR A 275 -24.70 11.92 -9.98
CA TYR A 275 -24.32 11.69 -11.36
C TYR A 275 -25.55 11.81 -12.26
N VAL A 276 -25.41 12.50 -13.37
CA VAL A 276 -26.42 12.56 -14.43
C VAL A 276 -25.97 11.63 -15.56
N ARG A 277 -26.89 10.83 -16.09
CA ARG A 277 -26.61 9.95 -17.24
C ARG A 277 -26.02 10.75 -18.39
N GLY A 278 -24.92 10.28 -18.97
CA GLY A 278 -24.17 10.96 -20.05
C GLY A 278 -23.21 12.04 -19.57
N GLY A 279 -23.30 12.47 -18.28
CA GLY A 279 -22.36 13.44 -17.70
C GLY A 279 -20.97 12.81 -17.48
N ARG A 280 -19.93 13.66 -17.55
CA ARG A 280 -18.55 13.27 -17.30
C ARG A 280 -18.13 13.65 -15.88
N TYR A 281 -17.49 12.72 -15.21
CA TYR A 281 -17.05 12.85 -13.81
C TYR A 281 -15.64 12.30 -13.65
N PRO A 282 -14.84 12.81 -12.69
CA PRO A 282 -13.51 12.32 -12.40
C PRO A 282 -13.51 10.82 -12.13
N LEU A 283 -12.51 10.11 -12.67
CA LEU A 283 -12.32 8.69 -12.40
C LEU A 283 -12.08 8.44 -10.91
N THR A 284 -12.76 7.42 -10.38
CA THR A 284 -12.54 6.94 -9.00
C THR A 284 -11.65 5.70 -8.99
N GLU A 285 -10.95 5.48 -7.88
CA GLU A 285 -10.11 4.29 -7.72
C GLU A 285 -10.91 2.99 -7.86
N SER A 286 -12.07 2.91 -7.20
CA SER A 286 -12.94 1.74 -7.26
C SER A 286 -13.54 1.53 -8.67
N GLY A 287 -13.90 2.62 -9.35
CA GLY A 287 -14.42 2.59 -10.73
C GLY A 287 -13.38 2.03 -11.69
N LEU A 288 -12.18 2.60 -11.72
CA LEU A 288 -11.10 2.16 -12.60
C LEU A 288 -10.67 0.69 -12.30
N LYS A 289 -10.56 0.33 -11.02
CA LYS A 289 -10.27 -1.05 -10.61
C LYS A 289 -11.34 -2.04 -11.08
N SER A 290 -12.61 -1.67 -10.97
CA SER A 290 -13.73 -2.54 -11.37
C SER A 290 -13.87 -2.64 -12.87
N ALA A 291 -13.67 -1.54 -13.61
CA ALA A 291 -13.67 -1.54 -15.09
C ALA A 291 -12.55 -2.43 -15.62
N MET A 292 -11.31 -2.24 -15.15
CA MET A 292 -10.18 -3.07 -15.53
C MET A 292 -10.38 -4.56 -15.24
N ARG A 293 -10.93 -4.90 -14.05
CA ARG A 293 -11.18 -6.30 -13.70
C ARG A 293 -12.20 -6.95 -14.63
N ARG A 294 -13.26 -6.23 -15.01
CA ARG A 294 -14.26 -6.73 -15.97
C ARG A 294 -13.62 -6.89 -17.34
N ALA A 295 -12.96 -5.86 -17.87
CA ALA A 295 -12.32 -5.90 -19.16
C ALA A 295 -11.33 -7.08 -19.31
N VAL A 296 -10.50 -7.34 -18.29
CA VAL A 296 -9.59 -8.49 -18.27
C VAL A 296 -10.35 -9.82 -18.28
N SER A 297 -11.48 -9.91 -17.53
CA SER A 297 -12.32 -11.11 -17.49
C SER A 297 -13.02 -11.34 -18.84
N ASP A 298 -13.61 -10.29 -19.41
CA ASP A 298 -14.41 -10.35 -20.63
C ASP A 298 -13.51 -10.59 -21.87
N ALA A 299 -12.30 -10.04 -21.85
CA ALA A 299 -11.25 -10.32 -22.84
C ALA A 299 -10.63 -11.74 -22.72
N GLY A 300 -11.00 -12.54 -21.72
CA GLY A 300 -10.41 -13.87 -21.50
C GLY A 300 -8.92 -13.85 -21.14
N VAL A 301 -8.38 -12.69 -20.73
CA VAL A 301 -6.95 -12.56 -20.37
C VAL A 301 -6.72 -13.02 -18.96
N GLU A 302 -5.93 -14.06 -18.78
CA GLU A 302 -5.67 -14.63 -17.48
C GLU A 302 -4.60 -13.85 -16.70
N ASN A 303 -4.84 -13.74 -15.39
CA ASN A 303 -3.83 -13.32 -14.44
C ASN A 303 -3.20 -11.94 -14.76
N PHE A 304 -3.98 -10.98 -15.26
CA PHE A 304 -3.56 -9.62 -15.54
C PHE A 304 -4.23 -8.62 -14.58
N ARG A 305 -3.46 -7.66 -14.08
CA ARG A 305 -3.91 -6.64 -13.12
C ARG A 305 -3.55 -5.26 -13.63
N PHE A 306 -4.23 -4.22 -13.16
CA PHE A 306 -3.92 -2.84 -13.53
C PHE A 306 -2.43 -2.49 -13.37
N HIS A 307 -1.76 -3.00 -12.33
CA HIS A 307 -0.33 -2.70 -12.11
C HIS A 307 0.58 -3.32 -13.17
N ASP A 308 0.12 -4.36 -13.84
CA ASP A 308 0.87 -5.03 -14.90
C ASP A 308 0.98 -4.17 -16.17
N THR A 309 0.12 -3.14 -16.37
CA THR A 309 0.31 -2.12 -17.42
C THR A 309 1.65 -1.38 -17.24
N ARG A 310 2.02 -1.09 -15.98
CA ARG A 310 3.30 -0.48 -15.66
C ARG A 310 4.47 -1.44 -15.86
N HIS A 311 4.31 -2.72 -15.58
CA HIS A 311 5.30 -3.73 -15.89
C HIS A 311 5.51 -3.83 -17.40
N THR A 312 4.44 -3.82 -18.18
CA THR A 312 4.45 -3.80 -19.64
C THR A 312 5.20 -2.58 -20.18
N ALA A 313 4.84 -1.38 -19.71
CA ALA A 313 5.55 -0.15 -20.11
C ALA A 313 7.05 -0.19 -19.75
N ALA A 314 7.38 -0.67 -18.55
CA ALA A 314 8.75 -0.78 -18.09
C ALA A 314 9.59 -1.71 -18.95
N THR A 315 9.06 -2.88 -19.29
CA THR A 315 9.72 -3.88 -20.12
C THR A 315 9.91 -3.37 -21.55
N ARG A 316 8.88 -2.74 -22.13
CA ARG A 316 8.97 -2.16 -23.49
C ARG A 316 10.02 -1.04 -23.59
N ILE A 317 10.04 -0.13 -22.60
CA ILE A 317 11.06 0.92 -22.54
C ILE A 317 12.45 0.34 -22.34
N LEU A 318 12.59 -0.70 -21.52
CA LEU A 318 13.88 -1.35 -21.29
C LEU A 318 14.42 -1.99 -22.56
N ARG A 319 13.58 -2.66 -23.36
CA ARG A 319 13.96 -3.21 -24.68
C ARG A 319 14.34 -2.12 -25.68
N ALA A 320 13.62 -1.01 -25.69
CA ALA A 320 13.87 0.11 -26.60
C ALA A 320 15.06 1.00 -26.20
N SER A 321 15.57 0.85 -24.95
CA SER A 321 16.62 1.75 -24.45
C SER A 321 17.54 1.04 -23.43
N ASN A 322 17.49 1.45 -22.16
CA ASN A 322 18.32 0.87 -21.11
C ASN A 322 17.66 0.99 -19.73
N LEU A 323 18.28 0.33 -18.74
CA LEU A 323 17.79 0.26 -17.37
C LEU A 323 17.67 1.65 -16.71
N ARG A 324 18.55 2.58 -17.03
CA ARG A 324 18.52 3.95 -16.48
C ARG A 324 17.32 4.76 -16.99
N VAL A 325 17.00 4.62 -18.26
CA VAL A 325 15.82 5.28 -18.87
C VAL A 325 14.54 4.70 -18.25
N ALA A 326 14.44 3.37 -18.14
CA ALA A 326 13.33 2.73 -17.48
C ALA A 326 13.19 3.15 -16.01
N GLN A 327 14.30 3.22 -15.26
CA GLN A 327 14.33 3.72 -13.88
C GLN A 327 13.78 5.15 -13.77
N LYS A 328 14.23 6.05 -14.64
CA LYS A 328 13.82 7.47 -14.68
C LYS A 328 12.33 7.60 -14.99
N LEU A 329 11.83 6.89 -16.02
CA LEU A 329 10.40 6.85 -16.36
C LEU A 329 9.55 6.40 -15.19
N LEU A 330 9.94 5.29 -14.56
CA LEU A 330 9.21 4.71 -13.46
C LEU A 330 9.34 5.51 -12.14
N GLY A 331 10.34 6.36 -12.01
CA GLY A 331 10.64 7.10 -10.78
C GLY A 331 11.02 6.16 -9.64
N HIS A 332 11.85 5.16 -9.90
CA HIS A 332 12.41 4.30 -8.87
C HIS A 332 13.63 4.96 -8.23
N THR A 333 13.58 5.13 -6.91
CA THR A 333 14.69 5.69 -6.15
C THR A 333 15.89 4.75 -6.13
N ASP A 334 15.61 3.43 -6.04
CA ASP A 334 16.62 2.37 -6.05
C ASP A 334 16.55 1.60 -7.38
N ILE A 335 17.69 1.46 -8.04
CA ILE A 335 17.83 0.73 -9.29
C ILE A 335 17.46 -0.74 -9.13
N LYS A 336 17.70 -1.33 -7.94
CA LYS A 336 17.28 -2.71 -7.61
C LYS A 336 15.80 -2.95 -7.84
N THR A 337 14.96 -1.92 -7.70
CA THR A 337 13.53 -2.04 -8.03
C THR A 337 13.29 -2.18 -9.54
N THR A 338 14.22 -1.71 -10.37
CA THR A 338 14.13 -1.80 -11.83
C THR A 338 14.80 -3.07 -12.37
N THR A 339 15.79 -3.62 -11.67
CA THR A 339 16.49 -4.86 -12.10
C THR A 339 15.57 -6.08 -12.18
N LYS A 340 14.40 -6.06 -11.52
CA LYS A 340 13.38 -7.10 -11.67
C LYS A 340 12.87 -7.28 -13.11
N TYR A 341 13.04 -6.26 -13.96
CA TYR A 341 12.71 -6.32 -15.39
C TYR A 341 13.85 -6.90 -16.24
N ALA A 342 15.03 -7.11 -15.66
CA ALA A 342 16.19 -7.62 -16.39
C ALA A 342 15.99 -9.04 -16.95
N HIS A 343 15.03 -9.81 -16.40
CA HIS A 343 14.67 -11.12 -16.97
C HIS A 343 14.11 -11.02 -18.40
N ALA A 344 13.51 -9.88 -18.76
CA ALA A 344 13.07 -9.63 -20.13
C ALA A 344 14.25 -9.45 -21.12
N MET A 345 15.48 -9.25 -20.62
CA MET A 345 16.68 -9.05 -21.42
C MET A 345 17.36 -10.36 -21.85
N MET A 346 16.95 -11.54 -21.36
CA MET A 346 17.55 -12.80 -21.78
C MET A 346 17.31 -13.10 -23.26
N GLU A 347 16.14 -12.71 -23.77
CA GLU A 347 15.82 -12.81 -25.19
C GLU A 347 16.58 -11.77 -26.01
N ASP A 348 16.77 -10.57 -25.44
CA ASP A 348 17.60 -9.51 -26.05
C ASP A 348 19.08 -9.90 -26.04
N VAL A 349 19.56 -10.57 -24.97
CA VAL A 349 20.93 -11.13 -24.94
C VAL A 349 21.10 -12.17 -26.03
N ARG A 350 20.15 -13.08 -26.22
CA ARG A 350 20.19 -14.07 -27.30
C ARG A 350 20.23 -13.39 -28.68
N SER A 351 19.32 -12.43 -28.91
CA SER A 351 19.27 -11.66 -30.15
C SER A 351 20.57 -10.89 -30.41
N ALA A 352 21.19 -10.34 -29.36
CA ALA A 352 22.48 -9.65 -29.47
C ALA A 352 23.61 -10.65 -29.80
N MET A 353 23.61 -11.83 -29.19
CA MET A 353 24.57 -12.91 -29.52
C MET A 353 24.38 -13.40 -30.97
N ASP A 354 23.13 -13.55 -31.41
CA ASP A 354 22.84 -13.93 -32.80
C ASP A 354 23.30 -12.85 -33.79
N ALA A 355 23.11 -11.55 -33.44
CA ALA A 355 23.62 -10.44 -34.26
C ALA A 355 25.14 -10.38 -34.32
N MET A 356 25.85 -10.66 -33.21
CA MET A 356 27.31 -10.77 -33.20
C MET A 356 27.78 -11.88 -34.15
N SER A 357 27.17 -13.07 -34.06
CA SER A 357 27.50 -14.21 -34.92
C SER A 357 27.20 -13.94 -36.40
N ALA A 358 26.20 -13.15 -36.71
CA ALA A 358 25.91 -12.71 -38.08
C ALA A 358 26.94 -11.72 -38.62
N THR A 359 27.45 -10.83 -37.73
CA THR A 359 28.50 -9.86 -38.10
C THR A 359 29.85 -10.56 -38.37
N GLU A 360 30.19 -11.59 -37.57
CA GLU A 360 31.39 -12.40 -37.81
C GLU A 360 31.35 -13.11 -39.18
N LYS A 361 30.21 -13.71 -39.54
CA LYS A 361 30.02 -14.32 -40.85
C LYS A 361 30.11 -13.33 -42.01
N ALA A 362 29.63 -12.11 -41.81
CA ALA A 362 29.71 -11.04 -42.80
C ALA A 362 31.16 -10.54 -43.00
N THR A 363 31.97 -10.52 -41.93
CA THR A 363 33.40 -10.15 -42.03
C THR A 363 34.24 -11.24 -42.67
N ASP A 364 33.90 -12.50 -42.50
CA ASP A 364 34.58 -13.62 -43.21
C ASP A 364 34.30 -13.61 -44.73
N TYR A 365 33.06 -13.23 -45.13
CA TYR A 365 32.71 -13.05 -46.55
C TYR A 365 33.48 -11.90 -47.19
N THR A 366 33.68 -10.78 -46.50
CA THR A 366 34.45 -9.64 -47.02
C THR A 366 35.95 -9.94 -47.12
N ALA A 367 36.49 -10.83 -46.31
CA ALA A 367 37.91 -11.26 -46.41
C ALA A 367 38.18 -12.17 -47.63
N GLU A 368 37.21 -13.02 -47.99
CA GLU A 368 37.32 -13.86 -49.23
C GLU A 368 37.08 -13.03 -50.50
N ASP A 369 36.13 -12.10 -50.48
CA ASP A 369 35.88 -11.17 -51.59
C ASP A 369 37.07 -10.24 -51.87
N ILE A 370 37.77 -9.82 -50.82
CA ILE A 370 38.98 -9.00 -50.94
C ILE A 370 40.13 -9.84 -51.54
N LYS A 371 40.22 -11.13 -51.24
CA LYS A 371 41.19 -12.04 -51.90
C LYS A 371 40.87 -12.28 -53.37
N ALA A 372 39.57 -12.45 -53.70
CA ALA A 372 39.13 -12.65 -55.07
C ALA A 372 39.31 -11.41 -55.97
N LEU A 373 39.24 -10.20 -55.38
CA LEU A 373 39.53 -8.94 -56.08
C LEU A 373 41.02 -8.69 -56.29
N LYS A 374 41.90 -9.22 -55.42
CA LYS A 374 43.36 -9.10 -55.61
C LYS A 374 43.92 -10.07 -56.69
N THR A 375 43.19 -11.16 -56.96
CA THR A 375 43.59 -12.14 -58.02
C THR A 375 43.05 -11.81 -59.42
N LYS A 376 42.21 -10.77 -59.60
CA LYS A 376 41.69 -10.29 -60.87
C LYS A 376 42.37 -9.03 -61.38
N GLY A 377 43.39 -8.56 -60.69
CA GLY A 377 44.13 -7.32 -61.01
C GLY A 377 45.59 -7.59 -61.45
N GLU A 378 45.97 -8.82 -61.78
CA GLU A 378 47.21 -9.13 -62.48
C GLU A 378 46.96 -9.49 -63.96
#